data_348a7b1f12162cbaa5156d6a98c30bf1
#
_entry.id   348a7b1f12162cbaa5156d6a98c30bf1
#
_cell.length_a   1.000
_cell.length_b   1.000
_cell.length_c   1.000
_cell.angle_alpha   90.00
_cell.angle_beta   90.00
_cell.angle_gamma   90.00
#
_symmetry.space_group_name_H-M   'P 1'
#
loop_
_entity.id
_entity.type
_entity.pdbx_description
1 polymer ?
#
loop_
_entity_poly.entity_id
_entity_poly.type
_entity_poly.pdbx_seq_one_letter_code
_entity_poly.pdbx_strand_id
1 'polypeptide(L)'
;NLYNMGLLEPAGEILHDLGFSLESLCALEPDAGLGNGGLGRLASCYMDAATGLNYPVTGFSIRYEFGIFRQKIVDGWQMEFPDNWLEMGDVWLHTRKDDAVEVRFGGQVHEWMDGDKFKTAQTGYQSVIAVPHELYISGYGSKAVNKLTLWSASMPQSFDMNAFSRGDYVRALEQNTMAEAISKVLYPADDHINGKRLRLRQQYLLVSSSLQ
;
A
#
# COMPACT_ATOMS: atom_id res chain seq x y z
N ASN A 1 -3.22 -3.76 18.28
CA ASN A 1 -2.33 -2.81 18.99
C ASN A 1 -2.75 -2.60 20.45
N LEU A 2 -4.01 -2.25 20.78
CA LEU A 2 -4.44 -2.00 22.16
C LEU A 2 -4.07 -3.14 23.13
N TYR A 3 -4.33 -4.39 22.72
CA TYR A 3 -3.98 -5.57 23.48
C TYR A 3 -2.48 -5.69 23.72
N ASN A 4 -1.67 -5.54 22.67
CA ASN A 4 -0.21 -5.65 22.75
C ASN A 4 0.42 -4.56 23.64
N MET A 5 -0.18 -3.38 23.66
CA MET A 5 0.26 -2.26 24.49
C MET A 5 -0.28 -2.29 25.93
N GLY A 6 -1.13 -3.26 26.28
CA GLY A 6 -1.78 -3.33 27.60
C GLY A 6 -2.83 -2.25 27.83
N LEU A 7 -3.38 -1.68 26.75
CA LEU A 7 -4.35 -0.59 26.80
C LEU A 7 -5.80 -1.06 26.57
N LEU A 8 -6.03 -2.37 26.45
CA LEU A 8 -7.36 -2.88 26.10
C LEU A 8 -8.39 -2.59 27.21
N GLU A 9 -8.06 -2.92 28.48
CA GLU A 9 -8.92 -2.68 29.61
C GLU A 9 -9.15 -1.18 29.88
N PRO A 10 -8.10 -0.33 30.00
CA PRO A 10 -8.30 1.10 30.20
C PRO A 10 -9.11 1.78 29.09
N ALA A 11 -8.89 1.37 27.81
CA ALA A 11 -9.68 1.89 26.70
C ALA A 11 -11.13 1.46 26.78
N GLY A 12 -11.40 0.20 27.18
CA GLY A 12 -12.75 -0.32 27.40
C GLY A 12 -13.51 0.44 28.49
N GLU A 13 -12.88 0.70 29.62
CA GLU A 13 -13.46 1.49 30.73
C GLU A 13 -13.83 2.90 30.30
N ILE A 14 -12.88 3.62 29.66
CA ILE A 14 -13.12 4.99 29.17
C ILE A 14 -14.26 5.03 28.14
N LEU A 15 -14.29 4.09 27.21
CA LEU A 15 -15.35 4.01 26.21
C LEU A 15 -16.70 3.70 26.84
N HIS A 16 -16.76 2.80 27.82
CA HIS A 16 -17.96 2.49 28.58
C HIS A 16 -18.52 3.74 29.28
N ASP A 17 -17.65 4.53 29.94
CA ASP A 17 -18.05 5.78 30.59
C ASP A 17 -18.60 6.83 29.62
N LEU A 18 -18.14 6.77 28.37
CA LEU A 18 -18.65 7.60 27.26
C LEU A 18 -19.91 7.02 26.59
N GLY A 19 -20.39 5.85 27.06
CA GLY A 19 -21.59 5.18 26.49
C GLY A 19 -21.32 4.34 25.26
N PHE A 20 -20.07 3.97 24.98
CA PHE A 20 -19.68 3.11 23.86
C PHE A 20 -19.23 1.74 24.31
N SER A 21 -19.44 0.71 23.48
CA SER A 21 -18.85 -0.62 23.64
C SER A 21 -17.59 -0.74 22.77
N LEU A 22 -16.45 -1.07 23.38
CA LEU A 22 -15.20 -1.32 22.64
C LEU A 22 -15.37 -2.44 21.60
N GLU A 23 -16.08 -3.52 21.93
CA GLU A 23 -16.33 -4.62 21.01
C GLU A 23 -17.13 -4.17 19.78
N SER A 24 -18.17 -3.35 20.01
CA SER A 24 -19.00 -2.83 18.93
C SER A 24 -18.21 -1.90 18.01
N LEU A 25 -17.30 -1.08 18.56
CA LEU A 25 -16.43 -0.21 17.78
C LEU A 25 -15.40 -1.03 16.98
N CYS A 26 -14.78 -2.04 17.59
CA CYS A 26 -13.85 -2.92 16.89
C CYS A 26 -14.54 -3.69 15.74
N ALA A 27 -15.82 -4.05 15.87
CA ALA A 27 -16.57 -4.72 14.81
C ALA A 27 -16.92 -3.81 13.62
N LEU A 28 -16.85 -2.49 13.78
CA LEU A 28 -17.08 -1.51 12.72
C LEU A 28 -15.82 -1.22 11.91
N GLU A 29 -14.64 -1.54 12.46
CA GLU A 29 -13.38 -1.29 11.77
C GLU A 29 -13.18 -2.28 10.62
N PRO A 30 -12.93 -1.82 9.38
CA PRO A 30 -12.68 -2.71 8.27
C PRO A 30 -11.32 -3.41 8.41
N ASP A 31 -11.24 -4.65 7.94
CA ASP A 31 -9.98 -5.36 7.81
C ASP A 31 -9.07 -4.67 6.79
N ALA A 32 -7.79 -4.60 7.08
CA ALA A 32 -6.83 -4.02 6.15
C ALA A 32 -6.68 -4.86 4.88
N GLY A 33 -6.86 -4.24 3.71
CA GLY A 33 -6.79 -4.87 2.39
C GLY A 33 -5.36 -5.18 1.92
N LEU A 34 -4.56 -5.89 2.74
CA LEU A 34 -3.12 -6.12 2.52
C LEU A 34 -2.78 -7.51 1.99
N GLY A 35 -3.76 -8.39 1.80
CA GLY A 35 -3.55 -9.74 1.31
C GLY A 35 -4.84 -10.40 0.87
N ASN A 36 -4.72 -11.52 0.11
CA ASN A 36 -5.84 -12.26 -0.42
C ASN A 36 -5.92 -13.70 0.08
N GLY A 37 -5.01 -14.12 0.96
CA GLY A 37 -4.97 -15.51 1.44
C GLY A 37 -3.84 -15.79 2.40
N GLY A 38 -3.34 -17.02 2.39
CA GLY A 38 -2.38 -17.54 3.35
C GLY A 38 -1.06 -16.78 3.44
N LEU A 39 -0.52 -16.30 2.32
CA LEU A 39 0.75 -15.56 2.31
C LEU A 39 0.63 -14.19 3.00
N GLY A 40 -0.47 -13.47 2.77
CA GLY A 40 -0.73 -12.19 3.45
C GLY A 40 -0.89 -12.39 4.96
N ARG A 41 -1.62 -13.42 5.38
CA ARG A 41 -1.76 -13.78 6.80
C ARG A 41 -0.43 -14.21 7.41
N LEU A 42 0.38 -14.99 6.69
CA LEU A 42 1.71 -15.41 7.15
C LEU A 42 2.62 -14.21 7.40
N ALA A 43 2.66 -13.23 6.49
CA ALA A 43 3.41 -12.01 6.68
C ALA A 43 2.98 -11.24 7.94
N SER A 44 1.68 -11.11 8.18
CA SER A 44 1.12 -10.53 9.40
C SER A 44 1.60 -11.26 10.67
N CYS A 45 1.54 -12.61 10.67
CA CYS A 45 2.01 -13.40 11.79
C CYS A 45 3.52 -13.26 12.05
N TYR A 46 4.33 -13.19 10.99
CA TYR A 46 5.77 -12.98 11.13
C TYR A 46 6.11 -11.60 11.69
N MET A 47 5.41 -10.56 11.24
CA MET A 47 5.62 -9.21 11.77
C MET A 47 5.27 -9.13 13.26
N ASP A 48 4.15 -9.72 13.67
CA ASP A 48 3.72 -9.77 15.07
C ASP A 48 4.71 -10.58 15.92
N ALA A 49 5.07 -11.80 15.49
CA ALA A 49 6.02 -12.66 16.20
C ALA A 49 7.42 -12.03 16.35
N ALA A 50 7.94 -11.44 15.27
CA ALA A 50 9.24 -10.78 15.29
C ALA A 50 9.25 -9.60 16.26
N THR A 51 8.17 -8.82 16.29
CA THR A 51 8.04 -7.68 17.20
C THR A 51 7.93 -8.16 18.67
N GLY A 52 7.13 -9.20 18.92
CA GLY A 52 7.03 -9.81 20.26
C GLY A 52 8.37 -10.37 20.78
N LEU A 53 9.22 -10.86 19.87
CA LEU A 53 10.55 -11.38 20.18
C LEU A 53 11.66 -10.30 20.18
N ASN A 54 11.32 -9.03 20.01
CA ASN A 54 12.25 -7.89 19.93
C ASN A 54 13.23 -7.95 18.75
N TYR A 55 12.89 -8.61 17.65
CA TYR A 55 13.69 -8.54 16.43
C TYR A 55 13.38 -7.25 15.66
N PRO A 56 14.40 -6.49 15.24
CA PRO A 56 14.20 -5.31 14.39
C PRO A 56 13.90 -5.74 12.97
N VAL A 57 12.65 -5.61 12.56
CA VAL A 57 12.17 -6.02 11.23
C VAL A 57 11.38 -4.89 10.59
N THR A 58 11.62 -4.67 9.30
CA THR A 58 10.79 -3.80 8.46
C THR A 58 10.14 -4.66 7.38
N GLY A 59 8.82 -4.64 7.31
CA GLY A 59 8.07 -5.25 6.23
C GLY A 59 7.82 -4.26 5.10
N PHE A 60 7.65 -4.76 3.88
CA PHE A 60 7.31 -3.96 2.71
C PHE A 60 6.17 -4.60 1.95
N SER A 61 5.21 -3.77 1.51
CA SER A 61 4.10 -4.18 0.65
C SER A 61 3.61 -3.00 -0.19
N ILE A 62 2.53 -3.20 -0.93
CA ILE A 62 1.84 -2.14 -1.66
C ILE A 62 0.60 -1.73 -0.86
N ARG A 63 0.35 -0.43 -0.74
CA ARG A 63 -0.92 0.11 -0.27
C ARG A 63 -1.92 0.07 -1.41
N TYR A 64 -2.63 -1.03 -1.52
CA TYR A 64 -3.73 -1.11 -2.48
C TYR A 64 -4.89 -0.24 -2.04
N GLU A 65 -5.49 0.49 -2.98
CA GLU A 65 -6.69 1.29 -2.69
C GLU A 65 -7.91 0.39 -2.44
N PHE A 66 -8.00 -0.68 -3.23
CA PHE A 66 -9.02 -1.70 -3.06
C PHE A 66 -8.39 -3.03 -2.67
N GLY A 67 -8.93 -3.69 -1.65
CA GLY A 67 -8.63 -5.07 -1.31
C GLY A 67 -9.03 -6.05 -2.42
N ILE A 68 -9.07 -7.36 -2.10
CA ILE A 68 -9.38 -8.36 -3.12
C ILE A 68 -10.82 -8.20 -3.64
N PHE A 69 -11.80 -8.27 -2.78
CA PHE A 69 -13.21 -7.95 -2.99
C PHE A 69 -13.99 -8.14 -1.69
N ARG A 70 -15.16 -7.53 -1.62
CA ARG A 70 -16.16 -7.74 -0.57
C ARG A 70 -17.24 -8.68 -1.10
N GLN A 71 -17.52 -9.76 -0.38
CA GLN A 71 -18.58 -10.72 -0.73
C GLN A 71 -19.93 -10.29 -0.16
N LYS A 72 -20.98 -10.40 -0.98
CA LYS A 72 -22.37 -10.28 -0.56
C LYS A 72 -23.20 -11.39 -1.18
N ILE A 73 -24.23 -11.84 -0.47
CA ILE A 73 -25.25 -12.71 -1.03
C ILE A 73 -26.42 -11.85 -1.49
N VAL A 74 -26.71 -11.88 -2.78
CA VAL A 74 -27.83 -11.17 -3.40
C VAL A 74 -28.68 -12.19 -4.14
N ASP A 75 -29.96 -12.29 -3.80
CA ASP A 75 -30.91 -13.27 -4.37
C ASP A 75 -30.41 -14.72 -4.35
N GLY A 76 -29.68 -15.09 -3.28
CA GLY A 76 -29.10 -16.43 -3.11
C GLY A 76 -27.79 -16.67 -3.85
N TRP A 77 -27.26 -15.69 -4.56
CA TRP A 77 -26.00 -15.78 -5.31
C TRP A 77 -24.89 -14.94 -4.66
N GLN A 78 -23.67 -15.46 -4.69
CA GLN A 78 -22.51 -14.71 -4.28
C GLN A 78 -22.21 -13.63 -5.31
N MET A 79 -22.09 -12.39 -4.83
CA MET A 79 -21.69 -11.23 -5.61
C MET A 79 -20.42 -10.63 -5.04
N GLU A 80 -19.51 -10.19 -5.91
CA GLU A 80 -18.25 -9.53 -5.56
C GLU A 80 -18.38 -8.03 -5.76
N PHE A 81 -18.01 -7.27 -4.73
CA PHE A 81 -18.01 -5.82 -4.74
C PHE A 81 -16.61 -5.28 -4.42
N PRO A 82 -16.27 -4.06 -4.86
CA PRO A 82 -15.01 -3.42 -4.48
C PRO A 82 -14.87 -3.37 -2.96
N ASP A 83 -13.71 -3.77 -2.45
CA ASP A 83 -13.37 -3.68 -1.04
C ASP A 83 -12.62 -2.37 -0.78
N ASN A 84 -13.37 -1.30 -0.54
CA ASN A 84 -12.84 0.01 -0.22
C ASN A 84 -12.50 0.10 1.27
N TRP A 85 -11.48 -0.60 1.70
CA TRP A 85 -11.08 -0.69 3.11
C TRP A 85 -10.54 0.64 3.68
N LEU A 86 -10.21 1.61 2.82
CA LEU A 86 -9.76 2.95 3.18
C LEU A 86 -10.91 3.99 3.22
N GLU A 87 -12.17 3.57 3.05
CA GLU A 87 -13.34 4.48 2.99
C GLU A 87 -13.48 5.34 4.26
N MET A 88 -13.18 4.75 5.41
CA MET A 88 -13.23 5.45 6.71
C MET A 88 -11.96 6.26 7.01
N GLY A 89 -11.05 6.37 6.05
CA GLY A 89 -9.74 7.00 6.20
C GLY A 89 -8.63 6.00 6.52
N ASP A 90 -7.42 6.51 6.58
CA ASP A 90 -6.21 5.72 6.82
C ASP A 90 -5.57 6.06 8.19
N VAL A 91 -6.39 6.08 9.24
CA VAL A 91 -5.99 6.47 10.61
C VAL A 91 -4.79 5.69 11.17
N TRP A 92 -4.56 4.47 10.69
CA TRP A 92 -3.44 3.63 11.09
C TRP A 92 -2.17 3.84 10.27
N LEU A 93 -2.27 4.59 9.16
CA LEU A 93 -1.18 4.79 8.22
C LEU A 93 -0.58 6.20 8.39
N HIS A 94 0.72 6.25 8.57
CA HIS A 94 1.46 7.51 8.58
C HIS A 94 2.13 7.74 7.22
N THR A 95 1.59 8.66 6.43
CA THR A 95 2.10 8.97 5.10
C THR A 95 3.36 9.83 5.17
N ARG A 96 4.46 9.35 4.59
CA ARG A 96 5.77 10.01 4.56
C ARG A 96 6.07 10.54 3.15
N LYS A 97 5.48 11.66 2.80
CA LYS A 97 5.67 12.28 1.46
C LYS A 97 7.12 12.70 1.20
N ASP A 98 7.85 13.06 2.25
CA ASP A 98 9.24 13.49 2.16
C ASP A 98 10.19 12.31 1.86
N ASP A 99 9.76 11.09 2.13
CA ASP A 99 10.51 9.85 1.85
C ASP A 99 10.04 9.19 0.54
N ALA A 100 9.30 9.91 -0.30
CA ALA A 100 8.85 9.40 -1.59
C ALA A 100 10.04 9.23 -2.55
N VAL A 101 10.03 8.13 -3.30
CA VAL A 101 11.10 7.75 -4.21
C VAL A 101 10.62 7.64 -5.65
N GLU A 102 11.52 7.94 -6.60
CA GLU A 102 11.24 7.77 -8.02
C GLU A 102 11.47 6.33 -8.47
N VAL A 103 10.47 5.72 -9.09
CA VAL A 103 10.58 4.41 -9.76
C VAL A 103 10.45 4.59 -11.27
N ARG A 104 11.44 4.08 -12.02
CA ARG A 104 11.55 4.26 -13.46
C ARG A 104 11.14 2.99 -14.21
N PHE A 105 10.13 3.10 -15.05
CA PHE A 105 9.59 2.00 -15.82
C PHE A 105 9.98 2.08 -17.30
N GLY A 106 10.50 0.99 -17.86
CA GLY A 106 10.88 0.91 -19.27
C GLY A 106 12.11 1.73 -19.62
N GLY A 107 12.18 2.20 -20.86
CA GLY A 107 13.34 2.92 -21.36
C GLY A 107 14.51 2.01 -21.78
N GLN A 108 15.67 2.60 -21.93
CA GLN A 108 16.92 1.93 -22.30
C GLN A 108 17.99 2.23 -21.26
N VAL A 109 18.74 1.19 -20.87
CA VAL A 109 19.88 1.34 -19.98
C VAL A 109 21.16 1.45 -20.83
N HIS A 110 21.92 2.50 -20.58
CA HIS A 110 23.24 2.72 -21.16
C HIS A 110 24.29 2.47 -20.08
N GLU A 111 25.31 1.69 -20.43
CA GLU A 111 26.37 1.29 -19.52
C GLU A 111 27.71 1.73 -20.10
N TRP A 112 28.58 2.30 -19.27
CA TRP A 112 29.91 2.72 -19.70
C TRP A 112 30.91 2.71 -18.54
N MET A 113 32.21 2.69 -18.91
CA MET A 113 33.29 2.91 -17.96
C MET A 113 33.69 4.40 -17.97
N ASP A 114 33.83 4.98 -16.79
CA ASP A 114 34.38 6.31 -16.59
C ASP A 114 35.66 6.17 -15.73
N GLY A 115 36.80 5.99 -16.41
CA GLY A 115 38.01 5.47 -15.78
C GLY A 115 37.77 4.03 -15.28
N ASP A 116 38.06 3.79 -14.00
CA ASP A 116 37.85 2.47 -13.35
C ASP A 116 36.43 2.30 -12.75
N LYS A 117 35.55 3.27 -12.95
CA LYS A 117 34.19 3.23 -12.39
C LYS A 117 33.17 2.82 -13.45
N PHE A 118 32.44 1.75 -13.18
CA PHE A 118 31.26 1.38 -13.97
C PHE A 118 30.11 2.35 -13.69
N LYS A 119 29.53 2.90 -14.75
CA LYS A 119 28.38 3.83 -14.68
C LYS A 119 27.24 3.35 -15.53
N THR A 120 26.03 3.65 -15.09
CA THR A 120 24.79 3.37 -15.81
C THR A 120 23.91 4.61 -15.88
N ALA A 121 23.17 4.76 -16.96
CA ALA A 121 22.10 5.73 -17.09
C ALA A 121 20.90 5.11 -17.79
N GLN A 122 19.71 5.43 -17.33
CA GLN A 122 18.45 5.03 -17.94
C GLN A 122 17.84 6.22 -18.67
N THR A 123 17.45 6.05 -19.93
CA THR A 123 16.83 7.10 -20.76
C THR A 123 15.50 6.62 -21.34
N GLY A 124 14.57 7.55 -21.65
CA GLY A 124 13.29 7.24 -22.26
C GLY A 124 12.33 6.43 -21.35
N TYR A 125 12.52 6.49 -20.04
CA TYR A 125 11.69 5.83 -19.04
C TYR A 125 10.44 6.64 -18.70
N GLN A 126 9.43 5.94 -18.17
CA GLN A 126 8.28 6.54 -17.52
C GLN A 126 8.55 6.61 -16.01
N SER A 127 8.44 7.79 -15.43
CA SER A 127 8.64 8.00 -13.99
C SER A 127 7.33 7.86 -13.23
N VAL A 128 7.40 7.18 -12.09
CA VAL A 128 6.30 7.04 -11.11
C VAL A 128 6.88 7.34 -9.74
N ILE A 129 6.17 8.09 -8.93
CA ILE A 129 6.55 8.33 -7.54
C ILE A 129 5.92 7.28 -6.64
N ALA A 130 6.73 6.54 -5.91
CA ALA A 130 6.31 5.65 -4.86
C ALA A 130 6.29 6.43 -3.53
N VAL A 131 5.10 6.53 -2.92
CA VAL A 131 4.91 7.24 -1.64
C VAL A 131 4.76 6.19 -0.54
N PRO A 132 5.61 6.22 0.52
CA PRO A 132 5.50 5.28 1.62
C PRO A 132 4.44 5.70 2.63
N HIS A 133 3.70 4.69 3.11
CA HIS A 133 2.74 4.79 4.22
C HIS A 133 3.17 3.78 5.28
N GLU A 134 3.48 4.23 6.47
CA GLU A 134 3.99 3.39 7.54
C GLU A 134 2.86 2.94 8.48
N LEU A 135 2.76 1.64 8.69
CA LEU A 135 1.93 0.99 9.69
C LEU A 135 2.83 0.48 10.82
N TYR A 136 2.59 0.92 12.04
CA TYR A 136 3.38 0.50 13.20
C TYR A 136 2.75 -0.70 13.90
N ILE A 137 3.59 -1.67 14.26
CA ILE A 137 3.20 -2.94 14.88
C ILE A 137 3.88 -3.02 16.24
N SER A 138 3.09 -2.97 17.31
CA SER A 138 3.57 -3.13 18.68
C SER A 138 3.69 -4.59 19.06
N GLY A 139 4.74 -4.99 19.75
CA GLY A 139 4.92 -6.35 20.25
C GLY A 139 4.16 -6.63 21.55
N TYR A 140 3.59 -7.82 21.66
CA TYR A 140 2.97 -8.28 22.92
C TYR A 140 4.03 -8.54 23.98
N GLY A 141 3.86 -7.94 25.16
CA GLY A 141 4.81 -8.06 26.27
C GLY A 141 6.22 -7.50 25.96
N SER A 142 6.35 -6.69 24.93
CA SER A 142 7.59 -6.14 24.41
C SER A 142 7.48 -4.61 24.31
N LYS A 143 8.63 -3.93 24.33
CA LYS A 143 8.72 -2.49 24.02
C LYS A 143 9.08 -2.24 22.55
N ALA A 144 9.29 -3.28 21.78
CA ALA A 144 9.63 -3.15 20.37
C ALA A 144 8.41 -2.68 19.55
N VAL A 145 8.70 -1.83 18.60
CA VAL A 145 7.75 -1.42 17.55
C VAL A 145 8.44 -1.61 16.22
N ASN A 146 7.88 -2.45 15.39
CA ASN A 146 8.31 -2.64 14.01
C ASN A 146 7.39 -1.88 13.05
N LYS A 147 7.81 -1.73 11.82
CA LYS A 147 7.02 -1.06 10.81
C LYS A 147 6.80 -1.91 9.57
N LEU A 148 5.62 -1.75 8.99
CA LEU A 148 5.27 -2.20 7.65
C LEU A 148 5.14 -0.98 6.77
N THR A 149 6.01 -0.85 5.77
CA THR A 149 5.97 0.22 4.77
C THR A 149 5.15 -0.22 3.58
N LEU A 150 4.10 0.54 3.29
CA LEU A 150 3.16 0.28 2.20
C LEU A 150 3.34 1.35 1.13
N TRP A 151 3.72 0.94 -0.08
CA TRP A 151 3.97 1.86 -1.18
C TRP A 151 2.71 2.12 -2.00
N SER A 152 2.36 3.38 -2.23
CA SER A 152 1.38 3.78 -3.24
C SER A 152 2.06 4.45 -4.42
N ALA A 153 1.48 4.30 -5.61
CA ALA A 153 1.99 4.89 -6.84
C ALA A 153 1.27 6.20 -7.15
N SER A 154 2.02 7.22 -7.51
CA SER A 154 1.49 8.50 -7.98
C SER A 154 2.35 9.08 -9.10
N MET A 155 1.89 10.13 -9.76
CA MET A 155 2.68 10.80 -10.80
C MET A 155 3.67 11.79 -10.21
N PRO A 156 4.87 11.94 -10.83
CA PRO A 156 5.86 12.95 -10.44
C PRO A 156 5.40 14.38 -10.72
N GLN A 157 4.56 14.56 -11.72
CA GLN A 157 4.06 15.87 -12.11
C GLN A 157 2.66 16.11 -11.57
N SER A 158 2.43 17.33 -11.14
CA SER A 158 1.09 17.82 -10.87
C SER A 158 0.24 17.78 -12.15
N PHE A 159 -1.06 17.66 -11.96
CA PHE A 159 -2.11 17.73 -12.95
C PHE A 159 -1.80 18.69 -14.12
N ASP A 160 -1.98 18.24 -15.37
CA ASP A 160 -1.73 19.05 -16.56
C ASP A 160 -2.80 20.15 -16.72
N MET A 161 -2.58 21.26 -16.04
CA MET A 161 -3.44 22.44 -16.10
C MET A 161 -3.60 23.01 -17.52
N ASN A 162 -2.59 22.85 -18.38
CA ASN A 162 -2.63 23.37 -19.74
C ASN A 162 -3.56 22.53 -20.63
N ALA A 163 -3.49 21.20 -20.53
CA ALA A 163 -4.41 20.32 -21.22
C ALA A 163 -5.86 20.53 -20.71
N PHE A 164 -6.03 20.61 -19.39
CA PHE A 164 -7.33 20.84 -18.77
C PHE A 164 -7.96 22.16 -19.22
N SER A 165 -7.21 23.26 -19.19
CA SER A 165 -7.69 24.59 -19.60
C SER A 165 -8.06 24.69 -21.07
N ARG A 166 -7.54 23.78 -21.91
CA ARG A 166 -7.88 23.66 -23.33
C ARG A 166 -9.07 22.73 -23.59
N GLY A 167 -9.67 22.15 -22.52
CA GLY A 167 -10.80 21.23 -22.63
C GLY A 167 -10.40 19.77 -22.89
N ASP A 168 -9.11 19.44 -22.90
CA ASP A 168 -8.60 18.07 -23.07
C ASP A 168 -8.52 17.37 -21.70
N TYR A 169 -9.67 17.15 -21.09
CA TYR A 169 -9.81 16.59 -19.74
C TYR A 169 -9.28 15.16 -19.64
N VAL A 170 -9.51 14.34 -20.67
CA VAL A 170 -9.06 12.95 -20.68
C VAL A 170 -7.53 12.89 -20.62
N ARG A 171 -6.87 13.65 -21.48
CA ARG A 171 -5.40 13.72 -21.53
C ARG A 171 -4.81 14.26 -20.23
N ALA A 172 -5.45 15.27 -19.63
CA ALA A 172 -5.01 15.85 -18.36
C ALA A 172 -5.00 14.83 -17.21
N LEU A 173 -5.87 13.80 -17.26
CA LEU A 173 -6.01 12.79 -16.21
C LEU A 173 -5.33 11.46 -16.56
N GLU A 174 -5.08 11.17 -17.84
CA GLU A 174 -4.64 9.86 -18.32
C GLU A 174 -3.33 9.40 -17.64
N GLN A 175 -2.35 10.26 -17.54
CA GLN A 175 -1.06 9.93 -16.95
C GLN A 175 -1.20 9.61 -15.46
N ASN A 176 -1.97 10.39 -14.72
CA ASN A 176 -2.24 10.14 -13.30
C ASN A 176 -2.93 8.80 -13.10
N THR A 177 -3.97 8.54 -13.89
CA THR A 177 -4.73 7.27 -13.84
C THR A 177 -3.84 6.06 -14.11
N MET A 178 -2.92 6.14 -15.05
CA MET A 178 -2.01 5.04 -15.37
C MET A 178 -0.98 4.76 -14.26
N ALA A 179 -0.48 5.76 -13.57
CA ALA A 179 0.42 5.57 -12.45
C ALA A 179 -0.35 5.00 -11.24
N GLU A 180 -1.47 5.60 -10.88
CA GLU A 180 -2.30 5.17 -9.76
C GLU A 180 -2.84 3.74 -9.94
N ALA A 181 -3.10 3.31 -11.19
CA ALA A 181 -3.54 1.95 -11.48
C ALA A 181 -2.59 0.86 -10.94
N ILE A 182 -1.29 1.17 -10.77
CA ILE A 182 -0.31 0.22 -10.25
C ILE A 182 -0.65 -0.19 -8.81
N SER A 183 -1.12 0.72 -7.97
CA SER A 183 -1.51 0.44 -6.58
C SER A 183 -3.03 0.42 -6.37
N LYS A 184 -3.83 0.28 -7.43
CA LYS A 184 -5.29 0.40 -7.33
C LYS A 184 -5.93 -0.84 -6.73
N VAL A 185 -5.63 -2.04 -7.25
CA VAL A 185 -6.31 -3.29 -6.89
C VAL A 185 -5.32 -4.37 -6.50
N LEU A 186 -5.58 -5.07 -5.41
CA LEU A 186 -4.69 -6.10 -4.83
C LEU A 186 -4.54 -7.29 -5.76
N TYR A 187 -5.34 -7.79 -6.49
CA TYR A 187 -5.18 -8.98 -7.32
C TYR A 187 -5.90 -8.84 -8.67
N PRO A 188 -5.37 -7.97 -9.57
CA PRO A 188 -6.00 -7.79 -10.87
C PRO A 188 -5.95 -9.08 -11.68
N ALA A 189 -6.97 -9.29 -12.52
CA ALA A 189 -6.99 -10.41 -13.45
C ALA A 189 -5.77 -10.40 -14.37
N ASP A 190 -5.13 -11.55 -14.58
CA ASP A 190 -3.90 -11.72 -15.38
C ASP A 190 -4.02 -12.78 -16.48
N ASP A 191 -5.23 -13.09 -16.88
CA ASP A 191 -5.54 -13.95 -18.03
C ASP A 191 -5.20 -13.28 -19.38
N HIS A 192 -5.05 -11.97 -19.40
CA HIS A 192 -4.69 -11.17 -20.57
C HIS A 192 -3.39 -10.39 -20.37
N ILE A 193 -2.77 -9.94 -21.48
CA ILE A 193 -1.43 -9.32 -21.48
C ILE A 193 -1.35 -8.03 -20.62
N ASN A 194 -2.41 -7.23 -20.60
CA ASN A 194 -2.42 -6.00 -19.79
C ASN A 194 -2.44 -6.31 -18.28
N GLY A 195 -3.20 -7.34 -17.87
CA GLY A 195 -3.20 -7.79 -16.48
C GLY A 195 -1.82 -8.32 -16.05
N LYS A 196 -1.17 -9.14 -16.90
CA LYS A 196 0.20 -9.62 -16.64
C LYS A 196 1.20 -8.47 -16.49
N ARG A 197 1.11 -7.46 -17.38
CA ARG A 197 1.95 -6.26 -17.31
C ARG A 197 1.68 -5.45 -16.04
N LEU A 198 0.43 -5.30 -15.64
CA LEU A 198 0.08 -4.59 -14.41
C LEU A 198 0.67 -5.30 -13.18
N ARG A 199 0.51 -6.62 -13.08
CA ARG A 199 1.10 -7.40 -11.99
C ARG A 199 2.62 -7.31 -11.94
N LEU A 200 3.29 -7.36 -13.09
CA LEU A 200 4.73 -7.15 -13.15
C LEU A 200 5.13 -5.75 -12.69
N ARG A 201 4.36 -4.72 -13.07
CA ARG A 201 4.58 -3.34 -12.62
C ARG A 201 4.40 -3.19 -11.10
N GLN A 202 3.40 -3.86 -10.51
CA GLN A 202 3.20 -3.89 -9.06
C GLN A 202 4.43 -4.45 -8.34
N GLN A 203 4.93 -5.61 -8.78
CA GLN A 203 6.11 -6.25 -8.19
C GLN A 203 7.36 -5.39 -8.37
N TYR A 204 7.55 -4.80 -9.54
CA TYR A 204 8.68 -3.92 -9.83
C TYR A 204 8.64 -2.65 -8.96
N LEU A 205 7.47 -2.02 -8.82
CA LEU A 205 7.28 -0.88 -7.91
C LEU A 205 7.72 -1.25 -6.50
N LEU A 206 7.17 -2.35 -5.95
CA LEU A 206 7.47 -2.79 -4.59
C LEU A 206 8.97 -2.99 -4.35
N VAL A 207 9.62 -3.75 -5.22
CA VAL A 207 11.04 -4.07 -5.04
C VAL A 207 11.92 -2.84 -5.26
N SER A 208 11.68 -2.08 -6.33
CA SER A 208 12.49 -0.90 -6.66
C SER A 208 12.38 0.19 -5.59
N SER A 209 11.18 0.45 -5.06
CA SER A 209 11.01 1.45 -3.99
C SER A 209 11.58 0.98 -2.65
N SER A 210 11.54 -0.32 -2.35
CA SER A 210 12.03 -0.86 -1.07
C SER A 210 13.55 -1.01 -1.01
N LEU A 211 14.25 -0.94 -2.13
CA LEU A 211 15.71 -1.02 -2.22
C LEU A 211 16.41 0.35 -2.22
N GLN A 212 15.67 1.44 -2.33
CA GLN A 212 16.16 2.81 -2.27
C GLN A 212 16.17 3.35 -0.84
#